data_fdb016966be37dffdce156bdd246e6ff
#
_entry.id   fdb016966be37dffdce156bdd246e6ff
#
_cell.length_a   1.000
_cell.length_b   1.000
_cell.length_c   1.000
_cell.angle_alpha   90.00
_cell.angle_beta   90.00
_cell.angle_gamma   90.00
#
_symmetry.space_group_name_H-M   'P 1'
#
loop_
_entity.id
_entity.type
_entity.pdbx_description
1 polymer ?
#
loop_
_entity_poly.entity_id
_entity_poly.type
_entity_poly.pdbx_seq_one_letter_code
_entity_poly.pdbx_strand_id
1 'polypeptide(L)'
;MKPNFDQNWTTTNGGVPLNDSEVERYIRVVPRPNQVHLAQQPFYCFMHFGMNTANQREWGSGKETVQDFTIKKIKPEQWVRTVKAAGASGIILTCKHHDGFCLWPSEYTSFSVKNTDFDGDIVKQVSDACAAGGLDFGVYLSPWDMHEPTYGTPDYNDYFCNQLTELLTNYGHISEVWFDGAKGADVPNFEYDWARYYALIRKLQPDALISICGPDVRWVGNEGGKTRKSEFCVVPARLADAEKTHEKSQHGEGDAATLKKLNNMDEDLGSRKVLSMARDLIWYPAEVDVSIRKGWFWSKNEDRTVKSARRLFKLYLGSVGNNCTLLLNVPPTNKGVIHPRDAHALKGMGQAIRKMTEHPIITYQLGELQPEQGYIDFDFDSVHKLKYVILSEEIRKSQRVEAFELWAKKPNGKMKRIYKGTVIGMKKIVRLRRGLNCLGVRLVIRQSRSTPDIAEIGFYE
;
A
#
# COMPACT_ATOMS: atom_id res chain seq x y z
N MET A 1 12.65 -38.68 -9.03
CA MET A 1 13.89 -37.92 -8.84
C MET A 1 13.78 -37.19 -7.51
N LYS A 2 14.67 -37.45 -6.57
CA LYS A 2 14.81 -36.61 -5.38
C LYS A 2 15.25 -35.23 -5.88
N PRO A 3 14.60 -34.12 -5.49
CA PRO A 3 15.08 -32.80 -5.88
C PRO A 3 16.48 -32.61 -5.27
N ASN A 4 17.45 -32.23 -6.10
CA ASN A 4 18.77 -31.87 -5.63
C ASN A 4 18.63 -30.50 -4.93
N PHE A 5 18.88 -30.45 -3.63
CA PHE A 5 18.80 -29.24 -2.83
C PHE A 5 20.20 -28.64 -2.76
N ASP A 6 20.38 -27.53 -3.46
CA ASP A 6 21.61 -26.76 -3.38
C ASP A 6 21.63 -26.03 -2.03
N GLN A 7 22.64 -26.34 -1.20
CA GLN A 7 22.74 -25.85 0.18
C GLN A 7 23.30 -24.43 0.26
N ASN A 8 23.72 -23.84 -0.85
CA ASN A 8 24.28 -22.51 -0.90
C ASN A 8 23.23 -21.49 -1.39
N TRP A 9 22.56 -20.82 -0.44
CA TRP A 9 21.51 -19.83 -0.70
C TRP A 9 21.96 -18.66 -1.56
N THR A 10 23.24 -18.32 -1.53
CA THR A 10 23.81 -17.18 -2.23
C THR A 10 24.18 -17.53 -3.65
N THR A 11 24.38 -18.82 -3.97
CA THR A 11 24.57 -19.29 -5.35
C THR A 11 23.21 -19.61 -5.98
N THR A 12 23.09 -19.37 -7.25
CA THR A 12 21.86 -19.61 -7.98
C THR A 12 22.05 -20.72 -8.99
N ASN A 13 21.08 -21.64 -9.11
CA ASN A 13 20.97 -22.48 -10.29
C ASN A 13 20.67 -21.58 -11.52
N GLY A 14 21.73 -21.07 -12.16
CA GLY A 14 21.65 -20.21 -13.34
C GLY A 14 21.57 -18.69 -13.08
N GLY A 15 21.78 -18.21 -11.84
CA GLY A 15 21.82 -16.79 -11.51
C GLY A 15 23.22 -16.27 -11.14
N VAL A 16 23.33 -14.99 -10.80
CA VAL A 16 24.57 -14.34 -10.38
C VAL A 16 24.84 -14.68 -8.91
N PRO A 17 25.97 -15.35 -8.57
CA PRO A 17 26.39 -15.54 -7.19
C PRO A 17 26.63 -14.19 -6.52
N LEU A 18 26.39 -14.10 -5.19
CA LEU A 18 26.76 -12.93 -4.41
C LEU A 18 28.08 -13.18 -3.71
N ASN A 19 28.95 -12.17 -3.70
CA ASN A 19 30.10 -12.14 -2.81
C ASN A 19 29.68 -11.59 -1.42
N ASP A 20 30.55 -11.75 -0.43
CA ASP A 20 30.25 -11.34 0.96
C ASP A 20 29.91 -9.84 1.08
N SER A 21 30.59 -8.99 0.31
CA SER A 21 30.31 -7.55 0.30
C SER A 21 28.92 -7.21 -0.26
N GLU A 22 28.47 -7.92 -1.30
CA GLU A 22 27.12 -7.75 -1.85
C GLU A 22 26.05 -8.27 -0.88
N VAL A 23 26.31 -9.43 -0.26
CA VAL A 23 25.42 -9.96 0.79
C VAL A 23 25.24 -8.92 1.88
N GLU A 24 26.36 -8.46 2.46
CA GLU A 24 26.33 -7.46 3.54
C GLU A 24 25.61 -6.18 3.13
N ARG A 25 25.87 -5.69 1.93
CA ARG A 25 25.23 -4.50 1.38
C ARG A 25 23.71 -4.64 1.28
N TYR A 26 23.20 -5.81 0.85
CA TYR A 26 21.76 -6.00 0.65
C TYR A 26 21.01 -6.22 1.96
N ILE A 27 21.61 -6.95 2.92
CA ILE A 27 20.96 -7.24 4.21
C ILE A 27 21.03 -6.08 5.22
N ARG A 28 21.89 -5.08 5.00
CA ARG A 28 21.91 -3.85 5.80
C ARG A 28 20.71 -2.95 5.56
N VAL A 29 20.01 -3.12 4.43
CA VAL A 29 18.84 -2.33 4.09
C VAL A 29 17.62 -2.90 4.82
N VAL A 30 17.23 -2.25 5.90
CA VAL A 30 16.14 -2.66 6.78
C VAL A 30 15.05 -1.61 6.85
N PRO A 31 13.80 -1.99 7.18
CA PRO A 31 12.71 -1.04 7.38
C PRO A 31 12.91 -0.19 8.63
N ARG A 32 12.38 1.02 8.60
CA ARG A 32 12.19 1.84 9.79
C ARG A 32 11.06 1.28 10.66
N PRO A 33 10.95 1.65 11.96
CA PRO A 33 9.87 1.17 12.84
C PRO A 33 8.46 1.41 12.28
N ASN A 34 8.20 2.57 11.68
CA ASN A 34 6.92 2.90 11.05
C ASN A 34 6.64 2.02 9.81
N GLN A 35 7.65 1.67 9.03
CA GLN A 35 7.51 0.72 7.90
C GLN A 35 7.28 -0.73 8.41
N VAL A 36 7.80 -1.09 9.58
CA VAL A 36 7.47 -2.36 10.24
C VAL A 36 6.01 -2.37 10.69
N HIS A 37 5.52 -1.27 11.29
CA HIS A 37 4.11 -1.11 11.64
C HIS A 37 3.20 -1.27 10.41
N LEU A 38 3.53 -0.59 9.32
CA LEU A 38 2.83 -0.73 8.02
C LEU A 38 2.78 -2.19 7.53
N ALA A 39 3.89 -2.92 7.65
CA ALA A 39 3.95 -4.32 7.23
C ALA A 39 3.06 -5.25 8.08
N GLN A 40 2.87 -4.93 9.35
CA GLN A 40 1.96 -5.64 10.25
C GLN A 40 0.49 -5.35 9.95
N GLN A 41 0.19 -4.14 9.44
CA GLN A 41 -1.17 -3.66 9.13
C GLN A 41 -1.28 -3.18 7.67
N PRO A 42 -1.04 -4.05 6.68
CA PRO A 42 -0.80 -3.65 5.30
C PRO A 42 -2.05 -3.30 4.49
N PHE A 43 -3.20 -3.06 5.14
CA PHE A 43 -4.46 -2.72 4.49
C PHE A 43 -5.13 -1.54 5.20
N TYR A 44 -5.34 -0.44 4.49
CA TYR A 44 -6.02 0.77 4.93
C TYR A 44 -6.87 1.36 3.81
N CYS A 45 -7.72 2.34 4.13
CA CYS A 45 -8.67 2.92 3.19
C CYS A 45 -8.36 4.38 2.89
N PHE A 46 -8.48 4.76 1.62
CA PHE A 46 -8.50 6.13 1.18
C PHE A 46 -9.92 6.67 1.22
N MET A 47 -10.10 7.92 1.63
CA MET A 47 -11.38 8.64 1.59
C MET A 47 -11.23 9.88 0.71
N HIS A 48 -11.52 9.73 -0.59
CA HIS A 48 -11.65 10.88 -1.47
C HIS A 48 -12.98 11.56 -1.17
N PHE A 49 -12.90 12.71 -0.53
CA PHE A 49 -14.06 13.51 -0.12
C PHE A 49 -13.70 14.99 -0.22
N GLY A 50 -14.62 15.84 -0.66
CA GLY A 50 -14.35 17.26 -0.79
C GLY A 50 -15.27 17.95 -1.80
N MET A 51 -14.73 19.01 -2.42
CA MET A 51 -15.42 19.81 -3.45
C MET A 51 -15.92 18.94 -4.59
N ASN A 52 -15.11 17.99 -5.05
CA ASN A 52 -15.48 17.07 -6.13
C ASN A 52 -16.61 16.12 -5.75
N THR A 53 -16.73 15.71 -4.46
CA THR A 53 -17.86 14.95 -3.95
C THR A 53 -19.15 15.77 -4.01
N ALA A 54 -19.10 17.05 -3.58
CA ALA A 54 -20.26 17.94 -3.61
C ALA A 54 -20.81 18.10 -5.04
N ASN A 55 -19.92 18.25 -6.00
CA ASN A 55 -20.22 18.47 -7.41
C ASN A 55 -20.32 17.18 -8.23
N GLN A 56 -20.10 15.99 -7.65
CA GLN A 56 -20.17 14.68 -8.29
C GLN A 56 -19.31 14.58 -9.55
N ARG A 57 -18.08 15.05 -9.46
CA ARG A 57 -17.09 15.03 -10.54
C ARG A 57 -15.76 14.44 -10.05
N GLU A 58 -14.92 14.07 -10.98
CA GLU A 58 -13.60 13.48 -10.66
C GLU A 58 -12.54 14.57 -10.44
N TRP A 59 -12.59 15.63 -11.25
CA TRP A 59 -11.63 16.73 -11.23
C TRP A 59 -12.35 18.07 -11.06
N GLY A 60 -11.77 18.93 -10.24
CA GLY A 60 -12.15 20.34 -10.15
C GLY A 60 -11.63 21.15 -11.34
N SER A 61 -12.02 22.39 -11.41
CA SER A 61 -11.55 23.36 -12.40
C SER A 61 -10.64 24.43 -11.80
N GLY A 62 -10.50 24.49 -10.46
CA GLY A 62 -9.85 25.56 -9.73
C GLY A 62 -10.64 26.88 -9.71
N LYS A 63 -11.85 26.88 -10.28
CA LYS A 63 -12.76 28.05 -10.34
C LYS A 63 -13.98 27.89 -9.44
N GLU A 64 -14.04 26.82 -8.68
CA GLU A 64 -15.08 26.58 -7.69
C GLU A 64 -15.00 27.65 -6.60
N THR A 65 -16.17 27.96 -6.04
CA THR A 65 -16.32 28.85 -4.90
C THR A 65 -16.71 28.06 -3.66
N VAL A 66 -16.62 28.64 -2.49
CA VAL A 66 -17.03 27.97 -1.23
C VAL A 66 -18.50 27.62 -1.23
N GLN A 67 -19.35 28.33 -2.00
CA GLN A 67 -20.76 28.05 -2.17
C GLN A 67 -21.06 26.76 -2.94
N ASP A 68 -20.10 26.28 -3.74
CA ASP A 68 -20.22 25.02 -4.47
C ASP A 68 -20.07 23.81 -3.53
N PHE A 69 -19.53 24.00 -2.32
CA PHE A 69 -19.49 22.98 -1.29
C PHE A 69 -20.81 22.94 -0.51
N THR A 70 -21.76 22.17 -0.99
CA THR A 70 -23.14 22.10 -0.45
C THR A 70 -23.35 21.07 0.65
N ILE A 71 -22.29 20.36 1.07
CA ILE A 71 -22.35 19.34 2.10
C ILE A 71 -22.36 20.01 3.48
N LYS A 72 -23.37 19.70 4.33
CA LYS A 72 -23.54 20.34 5.63
C LYS A 72 -23.07 19.49 6.82
N LYS A 73 -22.93 18.19 6.66
CA LYS A 73 -22.53 17.26 7.72
C LYS A 73 -21.97 15.96 7.17
N ILE A 74 -21.16 15.30 8.00
CA ILE A 74 -20.64 13.95 7.74
C ILE A 74 -20.98 13.01 8.92
N LYS A 75 -20.76 11.70 8.73
CA LYS A 75 -20.90 10.68 9.78
C LYS A 75 -19.61 9.85 9.86
N PRO A 76 -18.53 10.40 10.40
CA PRO A 76 -17.22 9.75 10.40
C PRO A 76 -17.21 8.43 11.18
N GLU A 77 -18.05 8.26 12.20
CA GLU A 77 -18.18 6.99 12.93
C GLU A 77 -18.74 5.86 12.02
N GLN A 78 -19.58 6.21 11.03
CA GLN A 78 -20.04 5.24 10.04
C GLN A 78 -18.91 4.85 9.08
N TRP A 79 -18.03 5.79 8.72
CA TRP A 79 -16.83 5.50 7.91
C TRP A 79 -15.93 4.52 8.67
N VAL A 80 -15.58 4.85 9.91
CA VAL A 80 -14.73 4.03 10.79
C VAL A 80 -15.31 2.62 10.95
N ARG A 81 -16.61 2.49 11.29
CA ARG A 81 -17.25 1.16 11.39
C ARG A 81 -17.17 0.36 10.08
N THR A 82 -17.32 1.03 8.95
CA THR A 82 -17.29 0.38 7.63
C THR A 82 -15.88 -0.09 7.28
N VAL A 83 -14.86 0.74 7.53
CA VAL A 83 -13.45 0.42 7.34
C VAL A 83 -13.02 -0.75 8.22
N LYS A 84 -13.38 -0.74 9.50
CA LYS A 84 -13.13 -1.86 10.43
C LYS A 84 -13.83 -3.15 9.98
N ALA A 85 -15.03 -3.06 9.45
CA ALA A 85 -15.74 -4.25 8.93
C ALA A 85 -15.03 -4.88 7.73
N ALA A 86 -14.29 -4.10 6.94
CA ALA A 86 -13.44 -4.59 5.86
C ALA A 86 -12.15 -5.26 6.36
N GLY A 87 -11.74 -5.00 7.61
CA GLY A 87 -10.46 -5.45 8.17
C GLY A 87 -9.30 -4.51 7.87
N ALA A 88 -9.58 -3.25 7.50
CA ALA A 88 -8.56 -2.23 7.33
C ALA A 88 -8.18 -1.59 8.67
N SER A 89 -6.93 -1.14 8.77
CA SER A 89 -6.30 -0.62 9.99
C SER A 89 -6.34 0.89 10.12
N GLY A 90 -6.60 1.63 9.03
CA GLY A 90 -6.56 3.07 9.04
C GLY A 90 -7.34 3.73 7.91
N ILE A 91 -7.41 5.05 7.98
CA ILE A 91 -8.01 5.94 7.00
C ILE A 91 -6.99 7.01 6.62
N ILE A 92 -6.79 7.22 5.30
CA ILE A 92 -6.15 8.43 4.76
C ILE A 92 -7.25 9.30 4.17
N LEU A 93 -7.34 10.55 4.63
CA LEU A 93 -8.33 11.53 4.14
C LEU A 93 -7.68 12.50 3.16
N THR A 94 -8.33 12.77 2.02
CA THR A 94 -7.94 13.87 1.13
C THR A 94 -8.28 15.22 1.77
N CYS A 95 -7.38 15.74 2.63
CA CYS A 95 -7.63 17.00 3.34
C CYS A 95 -7.72 18.20 2.39
N LYS A 96 -6.92 18.18 1.30
CA LYS A 96 -6.99 19.10 0.17
C LYS A 96 -6.63 18.34 -1.10
N HIS A 97 -7.52 18.31 -2.08
CA HIS A 97 -7.27 17.77 -3.42
C HIS A 97 -6.79 18.86 -4.39
N HIS A 98 -6.60 18.55 -5.66
CA HIS A 98 -6.06 19.47 -6.68
C HIS A 98 -6.89 20.76 -6.89
N ASP A 99 -8.19 20.72 -6.52
CA ASP A 99 -9.06 21.89 -6.57
C ASP A 99 -8.67 23.00 -5.56
N GLY A 100 -7.83 22.68 -4.57
CA GLY A 100 -7.34 23.60 -3.54
C GLY A 100 -8.29 23.78 -2.34
N PHE A 101 -9.49 23.12 -2.32
CA PHE A 101 -10.44 23.25 -1.22
C PHE A 101 -9.98 22.51 0.03
N CYS A 102 -9.81 23.25 1.14
CA CYS A 102 -9.37 22.71 2.42
C CYS A 102 -10.55 22.18 3.25
N LEU A 103 -10.49 20.92 3.67
CA LEU A 103 -11.47 20.29 4.55
C LEU A 103 -11.32 20.69 6.03
N TRP A 104 -10.39 21.59 6.35
CA TRP A 104 -10.14 22.16 7.67
C TRP A 104 -10.17 23.68 7.58
N PRO A 105 -10.37 24.40 8.71
CA PRO A 105 -10.41 25.87 8.75
C PRO A 105 -8.99 26.47 8.62
N SER A 106 -8.34 26.27 7.46
CA SER A 106 -6.99 26.81 7.23
C SER A 106 -6.95 28.33 7.39
N GLU A 107 -5.90 28.81 8.05
CA GLU A 107 -5.65 30.26 8.21
C GLU A 107 -4.97 30.87 6.96
N TYR A 108 -4.51 30.02 6.00
CA TYR A 108 -3.75 30.44 4.84
C TYR A 108 -4.58 30.59 3.58
N THR A 109 -5.86 30.21 3.60
CA THR A 109 -6.79 30.37 2.47
C THR A 109 -8.22 30.58 2.93
N SER A 110 -8.96 31.41 2.20
CA SER A 110 -10.40 31.50 2.37
C SER A 110 -11.18 30.38 1.69
N PHE A 111 -10.52 29.58 0.82
CA PHE A 111 -11.14 28.47 0.10
C PHE A 111 -11.11 27.21 0.96
N SER A 112 -11.90 27.25 2.03
CA SER A 112 -11.93 26.18 3.02
C SER A 112 -13.34 25.99 3.60
N VAL A 113 -13.53 24.87 4.29
CA VAL A 113 -14.78 24.51 4.99
C VAL A 113 -15.26 25.61 5.96
N LYS A 114 -14.34 26.39 6.52
CA LYS A 114 -14.62 27.52 7.43
C LYS A 114 -15.62 28.54 6.85
N ASN A 115 -15.59 28.74 5.55
CA ASN A 115 -16.40 29.73 4.84
C ASN A 115 -17.61 29.13 4.10
N THR A 116 -18.02 27.93 4.49
CA THR A 116 -19.18 27.20 3.94
C THR A 116 -20.29 27.06 4.99
N ASP A 117 -21.42 26.47 4.60
CA ASP A 117 -22.50 26.08 5.53
C ASP A 117 -22.19 24.81 6.34
N PHE A 118 -21.01 24.25 6.21
CA PHE A 118 -20.63 23.06 6.98
C PHE A 118 -20.37 23.43 8.45
N ASP A 119 -20.96 22.65 9.36
CA ASP A 119 -20.78 22.88 10.79
C ASP A 119 -19.52 22.18 11.30
N GLY A 120 -18.41 22.92 11.36
CA GLY A 120 -17.16 22.51 11.99
C GLY A 120 -16.01 22.20 11.00
N ASP A 121 -15.11 21.32 11.47
CA ASP A 121 -13.88 20.90 10.82
C ASP A 121 -13.98 19.41 10.44
N ILE A 122 -13.93 19.13 9.14
CA ILE A 122 -14.07 17.75 8.62
C ILE A 122 -12.86 16.91 9.01
N VAL A 123 -11.65 17.46 8.91
CA VAL A 123 -10.43 16.73 9.28
C VAL A 123 -10.43 16.36 10.74
N LYS A 124 -10.85 17.30 11.62
CA LYS A 124 -10.98 17.05 13.06
C LYS A 124 -12.01 15.96 13.36
N GLN A 125 -13.19 16.03 12.76
CA GLN A 125 -14.24 15.02 12.98
C GLN A 125 -13.77 13.62 12.55
N VAL A 126 -13.03 13.50 11.45
CA VAL A 126 -12.54 12.19 10.96
C VAL A 126 -11.38 11.69 11.83
N SER A 127 -10.41 12.55 12.21
CA SER A 127 -9.28 12.16 13.06
C SER A 127 -9.77 11.69 14.44
N ASP A 128 -10.71 12.42 15.05
CA ASP A 128 -11.31 12.04 16.34
C ASP A 128 -12.06 10.69 16.26
N ALA A 129 -12.81 10.48 15.19
CA ALA A 129 -13.51 9.21 14.97
C ALA A 129 -12.54 8.04 14.75
N CYS A 130 -11.42 8.27 14.06
CA CYS A 130 -10.35 7.27 13.90
C CYS A 130 -9.73 6.92 15.26
N ALA A 131 -9.34 7.92 16.04
CA ALA A 131 -8.78 7.74 17.38
C ALA A 131 -9.75 6.97 18.30
N ALA A 132 -11.04 7.38 18.36
CA ALA A 132 -12.06 6.70 19.13
C ALA A 132 -12.33 5.27 18.65
N GLY A 133 -12.15 5.01 17.35
CA GLY A 133 -12.33 3.70 16.74
C GLY A 133 -11.08 2.81 16.78
N GLY A 134 -9.93 3.30 17.24
CA GLY A 134 -8.65 2.58 17.21
C GLY A 134 -8.17 2.29 15.80
N LEU A 135 -8.33 3.26 14.88
CA LEU A 135 -7.78 3.26 13.54
C LEU A 135 -6.66 4.29 13.43
N ASP A 136 -5.64 3.97 12.65
CA ASP A 136 -4.64 4.93 12.22
C ASP A 136 -5.28 6.02 11.35
N PHE A 137 -4.79 7.27 11.48
CA PHE A 137 -5.24 8.40 10.68
C PHE A 137 -4.08 8.99 9.89
N GLY A 138 -4.23 9.07 8.57
CA GLY A 138 -3.33 9.71 7.65
C GLY A 138 -3.99 10.87 6.92
N VAL A 139 -3.16 11.77 6.40
CA VAL A 139 -3.58 12.94 5.65
C VAL A 139 -3.00 12.90 4.23
N TYR A 140 -3.84 13.18 3.25
CA TYR A 140 -3.40 13.50 1.89
C TYR A 140 -3.48 15.02 1.73
N LEU A 141 -2.38 15.63 1.32
CA LEU A 141 -2.31 17.04 0.94
C LEU A 141 -1.76 17.11 -0.48
N SER A 142 -2.60 17.52 -1.43
CA SER A 142 -2.19 17.66 -2.84
C SER A 142 -1.08 18.71 -2.97
N PRO A 143 0.08 18.35 -3.56
CA PRO A 143 1.09 19.34 -3.93
C PRO A 143 0.62 20.23 -5.07
N TRP A 144 -0.20 19.70 -5.98
CA TRP A 144 -0.85 20.50 -7.03
C TRP A 144 -2.06 21.24 -6.45
N ASP A 145 -2.15 22.55 -6.73
CA ASP A 145 -3.23 23.41 -6.27
C ASP A 145 -3.67 24.32 -7.45
N MET A 146 -4.89 24.08 -7.93
CA MET A 146 -5.47 24.85 -9.04
C MET A 146 -6.08 26.18 -8.61
N HIS A 147 -6.22 26.41 -7.31
CA HIS A 147 -6.89 27.60 -6.75
C HIS A 147 -5.89 28.62 -6.22
N GLU A 148 -4.78 28.19 -5.62
CA GLU A 148 -3.80 29.06 -4.96
C GLU A 148 -3.02 29.91 -5.97
N PRO A 149 -3.10 31.27 -5.89
CA PRO A 149 -2.44 32.15 -6.86
C PRO A 149 -0.91 32.04 -6.88
N THR A 150 -0.29 31.62 -5.78
CA THR A 150 1.17 31.46 -5.70
C THR A 150 1.66 30.15 -6.33
N TYR A 151 0.74 29.23 -6.71
CA TYR A 151 1.12 27.97 -7.35
C TYR A 151 1.98 28.21 -8.61
N GLY A 152 3.10 27.49 -8.66
CA GLY A 152 4.08 27.68 -9.75
C GLY A 152 5.16 28.74 -9.44
N THR A 153 5.12 29.37 -8.27
CA THR A 153 6.15 30.31 -7.79
C THR A 153 6.86 29.77 -6.54
N PRO A 154 8.06 30.27 -6.18
CA PRO A 154 8.74 29.85 -4.96
C PRO A 154 7.91 30.06 -3.67
N ASP A 155 7.05 31.10 -3.62
CA ASP A 155 6.21 31.43 -2.46
C ASP A 155 5.20 30.33 -2.15
N TYR A 156 4.83 29.50 -3.14
CA TYR A 156 3.96 28.36 -2.94
C TYR A 156 4.54 27.35 -1.95
N ASN A 157 5.86 27.18 -1.92
CA ASN A 157 6.48 26.25 -0.96
C ASN A 157 6.26 26.69 0.48
N ASP A 158 6.20 28.01 0.76
CA ASP A 158 5.87 28.56 2.08
C ASP A 158 4.39 28.31 2.41
N TYR A 159 3.49 28.59 1.48
CA TYR A 159 2.07 28.32 1.63
C TYR A 159 1.81 26.83 1.91
N PHE A 160 2.43 25.93 1.14
CA PHE A 160 2.30 24.49 1.32
C PHE A 160 2.82 24.02 2.69
N CYS A 161 3.99 24.50 3.12
CA CYS A 161 4.56 24.19 4.43
C CYS A 161 3.66 24.69 5.58
N ASN A 162 3.04 25.83 5.42
CA ASN A 162 2.13 26.37 6.43
C ASN A 162 0.88 25.48 6.58
N GLN A 163 0.25 25.08 5.49
CA GLN A 163 -0.88 24.14 5.50
C GLN A 163 -0.49 22.78 6.05
N LEU A 164 0.68 22.27 5.65
CA LEU A 164 1.21 21.02 6.17
C LEU A 164 1.44 21.10 7.69
N THR A 165 1.91 22.23 8.19
CA THR A 165 2.09 22.48 9.63
C THR A 165 0.76 22.42 10.36
N GLU A 166 -0.30 23.05 9.83
CA GLU A 166 -1.64 22.97 10.43
C GLU A 166 -2.11 21.52 10.57
N LEU A 167 -1.96 20.71 9.50
CA LEU A 167 -2.38 19.31 9.52
C LEU A 167 -1.57 18.45 10.47
N LEU A 168 -0.27 18.72 10.61
CA LEU A 168 0.63 17.93 11.46
C LEU A 168 0.57 18.30 12.94
N THR A 169 -0.04 19.45 13.30
CA THR A 169 -0.07 19.94 14.69
C THR A 169 -1.46 19.90 15.34
N ASN A 170 -2.54 19.96 14.54
CA ASN A 170 -3.88 20.19 15.09
C ASN A 170 -4.74 18.92 15.20
N TYR A 171 -4.31 17.77 14.64
CA TYR A 171 -5.16 16.59 14.48
C TYR A 171 -4.63 15.33 15.17
N GLY A 172 -3.76 15.53 16.17
CA GLY A 172 -3.18 14.45 16.97
C GLY A 172 -2.11 13.66 16.22
N HIS A 173 -2.06 12.35 16.43
CA HIS A 173 -1.09 11.48 15.77
C HIS A 173 -1.46 11.26 14.30
N ILE A 174 -0.52 11.56 13.42
CA ILE A 174 -0.64 11.31 11.98
C ILE A 174 0.26 10.12 11.62
N SER A 175 -0.34 9.04 11.16
CA SER A 175 0.38 7.82 10.79
C SER A 175 1.04 7.91 9.41
N GLU A 176 0.47 8.73 8.51
CA GLU A 176 0.93 8.83 7.13
C GLU A 176 0.59 10.18 6.51
N VAL A 177 1.55 10.74 5.78
CA VAL A 177 1.36 11.88 4.88
C VAL A 177 1.50 11.38 3.45
N TRP A 178 0.44 11.51 2.69
CA TRP A 178 0.35 11.02 1.32
C TRP A 178 0.40 12.20 0.32
N PHE A 179 1.41 12.21 -0.53
CA PHE A 179 1.62 13.22 -1.56
C PHE A 179 1.35 12.66 -2.94
N ASP A 180 0.41 13.28 -3.66
CA ASP A 180 0.11 12.93 -5.03
C ASP A 180 1.25 13.28 -5.99
N GLY A 181 1.39 12.47 -7.04
CA GLY A 181 2.33 12.74 -8.10
C GLY A 181 1.80 13.64 -9.22
N ALA A 182 0.56 14.11 -9.16
CA ALA A 182 0.02 15.01 -10.19
C ALA A 182 0.56 16.44 -10.05
N LYS A 183 0.77 17.13 -11.21
CA LYS A 183 1.28 18.51 -11.29
C LYS A 183 0.60 19.25 -12.43
N GLY A 184 0.38 20.56 -12.29
CA GLY A 184 -0.17 21.39 -13.34
C GLY A 184 0.75 21.42 -14.57
N ALA A 185 0.18 21.18 -15.74
CA ALA A 185 0.92 21.20 -17.00
C ALA A 185 1.38 22.61 -17.43
N ASP A 186 0.78 23.64 -16.85
CA ASP A 186 1.02 25.07 -17.10
C ASP A 186 2.23 25.64 -16.35
N VAL A 187 2.82 24.87 -15.42
CA VAL A 187 3.98 25.30 -14.61
C VAL A 187 5.16 24.31 -14.71
N PRO A 188 5.70 24.05 -15.91
CA PRO A 188 6.67 22.99 -16.13
C PRO A 188 8.00 23.19 -15.40
N ASN A 189 8.37 24.42 -15.08
CA ASN A 189 9.66 24.76 -14.45
C ASN A 189 9.55 24.98 -12.94
N PHE A 190 8.38 24.76 -12.33
CA PHE A 190 8.20 24.86 -10.90
C PHE A 190 8.74 23.60 -10.21
N GLU A 191 9.52 23.77 -9.16
CA GLU A 191 10.05 22.70 -8.33
C GLU A 191 9.46 22.78 -6.92
N TYR A 192 8.94 21.65 -6.42
CA TYR A 192 8.51 21.51 -5.03
C TYR A 192 9.73 21.36 -4.13
N ASP A 193 9.73 22.01 -2.98
CA ASP A 193 10.78 21.85 -1.97
C ASP A 193 10.56 20.58 -1.11
N TRP A 194 10.65 19.41 -1.76
CA TRP A 194 10.48 18.11 -1.12
C TRP A 194 11.34 17.92 0.12
N ALA A 195 12.58 18.42 0.10
CA ALA A 195 13.49 18.30 1.24
C ALA A 195 12.93 19.01 2.47
N ARG A 196 12.40 20.21 2.29
CA ARG A 196 11.77 21.00 3.35
C ARG A 196 10.48 20.34 3.85
N TYR A 197 9.65 19.82 2.96
CA TYR A 197 8.41 19.12 3.31
C TYR A 197 8.72 17.89 4.17
N TYR A 198 9.69 17.07 3.77
CA TYR A 198 10.09 15.90 4.54
C TYR A 198 10.69 16.26 5.89
N ALA A 199 11.57 17.28 5.94
CA ALA A 199 12.15 17.74 7.18
C ALA A 199 11.06 18.22 8.17
N LEU A 200 10.04 18.92 7.67
CA LEU A 200 8.91 19.39 8.46
C LEU A 200 8.11 18.22 9.05
N ILE A 201 7.78 17.23 8.24
CA ILE A 201 7.05 16.03 8.69
C ILE A 201 7.87 15.28 9.74
N ARG A 202 9.17 15.04 9.50
CA ARG A 202 10.05 14.36 10.46
C ARG A 202 10.20 15.10 11.78
N LYS A 203 10.07 16.42 11.76
CA LYS A 203 10.13 17.27 12.98
C LYS A 203 8.83 17.20 13.77
N LEU A 204 7.67 17.26 13.11
CA LEU A 204 6.36 17.40 13.77
C LEU A 204 5.70 16.05 14.05
N GLN A 205 5.89 15.07 13.17
CA GLN A 205 5.34 13.71 13.24
C GLN A 205 6.44 12.70 12.83
N PRO A 206 7.43 12.43 13.70
CA PRO A 206 8.62 11.64 13.35
C PRO A 206 8.31 10.21 12.91
N ASP A 207 7.20 9.66 13.39
CA ASP A 207 6.74 8.31 13.09
C ASP A 207 5.82 8.23 11.86
N ALA A 208 5.42 9.37 11.28
CA ALA A 208 4.59 9.37 10.09
C ALA A 208 5.35 8.80 8.87
N LEU A 209 4.68 7.97 8.09
CA LEU A 209 5.14 7.58 6.75
C LEU A 209 4.97 8.75 5.78
N ILE A 210 5.87 8.84 4.80
CA ILE A 210 5.75 9.79 3.69
C ILE A 210 5.66 8.97 2.41
N SER A 211 4.48 8.98 1.79
CA SER A 211 4.12 8.03 0.74
C SER A 211 3.98 8.68 -0.62
N ILE A 212 4.28 7.88 -1.63
CA ILE A 212 4.22 8.11 -3.07
C ILE A 212 5.29 9.11 -3.53
N CYS A 213 5.06 10.43 -3.46
CA CYS A 213 6.15 11.40 -3.62
C CYS A 213 6.88 11.56 -2.28
N GLY A 214 7.46 10.46 -1.79
CA GLY A 214 8.12 10.38 -0.48
C GLY A 214 9.04 9.18 -0.35
N PRO A 215 9.92 9.16 0.66
CA PRO A 215 10.99 8.17 0.77
C PRO A 215 10.57 6.86 1.46
N ASP A 216 9.33 6.71 1.96
CA ASP A 216 8.98 5.58 2.83
C ASP A 216 8.15 4.51 2.13
N VAL A 217 7.24 4.89 1.22
CA VAL A 217 6.34 3.98 0.50
C VAL A 217 6.26 4.41 -0.96
N ARG A 218 6.52 3.49 -1.89
CA ARG A 218 6.46 3.76 -3.33
C ARG A 218 5.12 3.41 -3.93
N TRP A 219 4.73 4.15 -4.92
CA TRP A 219 3.62 3.74 -5.79
C TRP A 219 3.95 2.46 -6.54
N VAL A 220 2.99 1.53 -6.64
CA VAL A 220 3.18 0.27 -7.37
C VAL A 220 3.35 0.49 -8.89
N GLY A 221 2.87 1.64 -9.41
CA GLY A 221 3.00 2.03 -10.81
C GLY A 221 1.72 1.90 -11.64
N ASN A 222 0.57 1.64 -11.01
CA ASN A 222 -0.74 1.63 -11.66
C ASN A 222 -1.88 1.67 -10.64
N GLU A 223 -3.05 2.21 -11.04
CA GLU A 223 -4.28 2.26 -10.26
C GLU A 223 -5.21 1.06 -10.51
N GLY A 224 -4.76 0.09 -11.28
CA GLY A 224 -5.55 -1.11 -11.64
C GLY A 224 -5.51 -2.24 -10.61
N GLY A 225 -4.76 -2.07 -9.52
CA GLY A 225 -4.59 -3.08 -8.49
C GLY A 225 -3.70 -4.25 -8.92
N LYS A 226 -2.76 -4.03 -9.85
CA LYS A 226 -1.80 -5.03 -10.33
C LYS A 226 -0.47 -4.86 -9.60
N THR A 227 0.20 -5.99 -9.34
CA THR A 227 1.54 -6.04 -8.78
C THR A 227 2.49 -6.78 -9.72
N ARG A 228 3.78 -6.53 -9.58
CA ARG A 228 4.82 -7.34 -10.24
C ARG A 228 4.78 -8.77 -9.70
N LYS A 229 5.34 -9.69 -10.46
CA LYS A 229 5.53 -11.07 -9.99
C LYS A 229 6.46 -11.13 -8.77
N SER A 230 7.48 -10.27 -8.76
CA SER A 230 8.47 -10.13 -7.69
C SER A 230 8.48 -8.69 -7.20
N GLU A 231 7.67 -8.39 -6.17
CA GLU A 231 7.71 -7.09 -5.52
C GLU A 231 8.78 -7.11 -4.43
N PHE A 232 9.90 -6.45 -4.69
CA PHE A 232 10.99 -6.29 -3.74
C PHE A 232 10.79 -5.04 -2.90
N CYS A 233 11.14 -5.10 -1.60
CA CYS A 233 11.21 -3.94 -0.72
C CYS A 233 12.61 -3.31 -0.70
N VAL A 234 13.67 -4.12 -0.93
CA VAL A 234 15.04 -3.61 -1.09
C VAL A 234 15.25 -3.28 -2.57
N VAL A 235 15.37 -2.00 -2.88
CA VAL A 235 15.42 -1.47 -4.24
C VAL A 235 16.42 -0.31 -4.35
N PRO A 236 16.81 0.11 -5.59
CA PRO A 236 17.65 1.29 -5.77
C PRO A 236 17.04 2.57 -5.20
N ALA A 237 17.82 3.36 -4.45
CA ALA A 237 17.36 4.60 -3.80
C ALA A 237 16.84 5.64 -4.80
N ARG A 238 17.31 5.63 -6.05
CA ARG A 238 16.80 6.51 -7.13
C ARG A 238 15.30 6.38 -7.40
N LEU A 239 14.65 5.29 -6.95
CA LEU A 239 13.20 5.13 -7.11
C LEU A 239 12.40 6.03 -6.18
N ALA A 240 13.00 6.58 -5.13
CA ALA A 240 12.37 7.53 -4.22
C ALA A 240 12.53 9.00 -4.66
N ASP A 241 12.98 9.23 -5.89
CA ASP A 241 13.01 10.56 -6.49
C ASP A 241 11.58 11.01 -6.81
N ALA A 242 11.07 11.98 -6.03
CA ALA A 242 9.70 12.44 -6.10
C ALA A 242 9.37 13.08 -7.45
N GLU A 243 10.31 13.80 -8.07
CA GLU A 243 10.09 14.40 -9.40
C GLU A 243 9.87 13.33 -10.48
N LYS A 244 10.57 12.20 -10.39
CA LYS A 244 10.35 11.08 -11.33
C LYS A 244 9.03 10.35 -11.10
N THR A 245 8.56 10.27 -9.85
CA THR A 245 7.23 9.75 -9.55
C THR A 245 6.18 10.65 -10.20
N HIS A 246 6.36 11.96 -10.06
CA HIS A 246 5.54 12.98 -10.67
C HIS A 246 5.52 12.87 -12.21
N GLU A 247 6.66 12.79 -12.87
CA GLU A 247 6.75 12.64 -14.34
C GLU A 247 5.96 11.42 -14.84
N LYS A 248 5.93 10.34 -14.08
CA LYS A 248 5.20 9.11 -14.44
C LYS A 248 3.68 9.23 -14.24
N SER A 249 3.21 9.99 -13.26
CA SER A 249 1.79 10.12 -12.96
C SER A 249 1.05 11.08 -13.87
N GLN A 250 1.73 12.06 -14.49
CA GLN A 250 1.13 12.99 -15.46
C GLN A 250 0.62 12.34 -16.75
N HIS A 251 1.02 11.11 -17.04
CA HIS A 251 0.60 10.41 -18.25
C HIS A 251 -0.75 9.67 -18.12
N GLY A 252 -1.52 9.93 -17.05
CA GLY A 252 -2.77 9.25 -16.74
C GLY A 252 -3.95 9.58 -17.67
N GLU A 253 -3.94 10.72 -18.38
CA GLU A 253 -4.99 11.10 -19.36
C GLU A 253 -4.64 10.73 -20.81
N GLY A 254 -3.46 10.17 -21.05
CA GLY A 254 -3.07 9.64 -22.35
C GLY A 254 -3.85 8.38 -22.72
N ASP A 255 -3.97 8.13 -24.00
CA ASP A 255 -4.65 6.95 -24.54
C ASP A 255 -4.20 5.63 -23.87
N ALA A 256 -5.08 4.62 -23.87
CA ALA A 256 -4.82 3.30 -23.30
C ALA A 256 -3.56 2.59 -23.86
N ALA A 257 -3.03 3.03 -25.00
CA ALA A 257 -1.81 2.52 -25.62
C ALA A 257 -0.56 3.13 -24.97
N THR A 258 -0.60 4.39 -24.57
CA THR A 258 0.45 5.09 -23.83
C THR A 258 0.53 4.54 -22.41
N LEU A 259 -0.61 4.34 -21.74
CA LEU A 259 -0.69 3.69 -20.43
C LEU A 259 -0.17 2.23 -20.47
N LYS A 260 -0.37 1.50 -21.57
CA LYS A 260 0.21 0.16 -21.76
C LYS A 260 1.74 0.18 -21.90
N LYS A 261 2.30 1.19 -22.56
CA LYS A 261 3.76 1.35 -22.71
C LYS A 261 4.44 1.78 -21.42
N LEU A 262 3.74 2.53 -20.56
CA LEU A 262 4.22 2.98 -19.26
C LEU A 262 3.95 1.99 -18.13
N ASN A 263 3.34 0.86 -18.43
CA ASN A 263 3.05 -0.19 -17.45
C ASN A 263 4.34 -0.93 -17.08
N ASN A 264 5.11 -0.33 -16.16
CA ASN A 264 6.37 -0.86 -15.63
C ASN A 264 6.19 -2.13 -14.77
N MET A 265 5.09 -2.86 -14.93
CA MET A 265 4.78 -4.05 -14.14
C MET A 265 5.69 -5.24 -14.44
N ASP A 266 6.36 -5.22 -15.59
CA ASP A 266 7.37 -6.23 -15.96
C ASP A 266 8.80 -5.76 -15.60
N GLU A 267 8.94 -4.53 -15.09
CA GLU A 267 10.24 -3.98 -14.70
C GLU A 267 10.78 -4.70 -13.47
N ASP A 268 12.01 -5.15 -13.56
CA ASP A 268 12.74 -5.69 -12.42
C ASP A 268 13.30 -4.55 -11.57
N LEU A 269 12.83 -4.43 -10.33
CA LEU A 269 13.23 -3.36 -9.43
C LEU A 269 14.27 -3.79 -8.39
N GLY A 270 14.41 -5.07 -8.10
CA GLY A 270 15.19 -5.50 -6.94
C GLY A 270 15.87 -6.85 -7.08
N SER A 271 16.05 -7.40 -8.30
CA SER A 271 16.91 -8.57 -8.46
C SER A 271 18.38 -8.22 -8.22
N ARG A 272 19.23 -9.25 -8.01
CA ARG A 272 20.66 -9.09 -7.85
C ARG A 272 21.29 -8.27 -8.98
N LYS A 273 20.83 -8.49 -10.22
CA LYS A 273 21.29 -7.75 -11.40
C LYS A 273 21.02 -6.25 -11.28
N VAL A 274 19.83 -5.87 -10.81
CA VAL A 274 19.46 -4.46 -10.63
C VAL A 274 20.21 -3.84 -9.46
N LEU A 275 20.31 -4.57 -8.34
CA LEU A 275 20.95 -4.06 -7.13
C LEU A 275 22.47 -3.90 -7.31
N SER A 276 23.13 -4.78 -8.07
CA SER A 276 24.57 -4.67 -8.35
C SER A 276 24.94 -3.41 -9.14
N MET A 277 24.02 -2.90 -9.96
CA MET A 277 24.21 -1.67 -10.76
C MET A 277 23.83 -0.39 -9.98
N ALA A 278 23.15 -0.50 -8.86
CA ALA A 278 22.71 0.65 -8.08
C ALA A 278 23.81 1.10 -7.11
N ARG A 279 24.03 2.42 -6.97
CA ARG A 279 24.94 2.98 -5.99
C ARG A 279 24.41 2.83 -4.57
N ASP A 280 23.18 3.31 -4.34
CA ASP A 280 22.55 3.36 -3.05
C ASP A 280 21.24 2.55 -3.08
N LEU A 281 20.90 1.92 -1.95
CA LEU A 281 19.72 1.07 -1.78
C LEU A 281 18.88 1.58 -0.62
N ILE A 282 17.55 1.38 -0.73
CA ILE A 282 16.60 1.70 0.33
C ILE A 282 15.59 0.57 0.53
N TRP A 283 15.00 0.55 1.73
CA TRP A 283 13.77 -0.19 1.99
C TRP A 283 12.58 0.64 1.52
N TYR A 284 11.91 0.19 0.47
CA TYR A 284 10.87 0.96 -0.20
C TYR A 284 9.72 0.05 -0.65
N PRO A 285 8.80 -0.32 0.29
CA PRO A 285 7.68 -1.20 0.00
C PRO A 285 6.72 -0.55 -0.99
N ALA A 286 6.04 -1.40 -1.79
CA ALA A 286 5.07 -0.93 -2.76
C ALA A 286 3.69 -0.79 -2.13
N GLU A 287 2.99 0.29 -2.47
CA GLU A 287 1.58 0.48 -2.22
C GLU A 287 0.77 0.27 -3.49
N VAL A 288 -0.33 -0.48 -3.34
CA VAL A 288 -1.36 -0.66 -4.35
C VAL A 288 -2.53 0.22 -3.98
N ASP A 289 -2.67 1.34 -4.63
CA ASP A 289 -3.84 2.20 -4.56
C ASP A 289 -4.85 1.83 -5.64
N VAL A 290 -6.11 1.71 -5.27
CA VAL A 290 -7.18 1.32 -6.18
C VAL A 290 -8.54 1.73 -5.63
N SER A 291 -9.41 2.29 -6.49
CA SER A 291 -10.76 2.66 -6.05
C SER A 291 -11.72 1.46 -6.04
N ILE A 292 -12.63 1.44 -5.05
CA ILE A 292 -13.76 0.50 -5.01
C ILE A 292 -14.74 0.73 -6.16
N ARG A 293 -14.81 1.95 -6.69
CA ARG A 293 -15.64 2.41 -7.82
C ARG A 293 -14.81 2.53 -9.10
N LYS A 294 -15.35 3.14 -10.13
CA LYS A 294 -14.61 3.50 -11.35
C LYS A 294 -13.75 4.73 -11.10
N GLY A 295 -14.35 5.80 -10.54
CA GLY A 295 -13.67 7.03 -10.18
C GLY A 295 -13.15 7.04 -8.75
N TRP A 296 -12.42 8.12 -8.40
CA TRP A 296 -11.86 8.35 -7.08
C TRP A 296 -12.87 9.06 -6.15
N PHE A 297 -13.61 10.04 -6.67
CA PHE A 297 -14.70 10.69 -5.94
C PHE A 297 -16.03 9.98 -6.16
N TRP A 298 -16.94 10.11 -5.19
CA TRP A 298 -18.27 9.55 -5.32
C TRP A 298 -19.11 10.32 -6.37
N SER A 299 -19.71 9.59 -7.28
CA SER A 299 -20.78 10.04 -8.16
C SER A 299 -21.93 9.05 -8.16
N LYS A 300 -23.16 9.55 -8.16
CA LYS A 300 -24.38 8.74 -8.20
C LYS A 300 -24.42 7.83 -9.45
N ASN A 301 -23.89 8.31 -10.56
CA ASN A 301 -23.85 7.56 -11.83
C ASN A 301 -22.98 6.30 -11.72
N GLU A 302 -22.08 6.24 -10.73
CA GLU A 302 -21.17 5.12 -10.50
C GLU A 302 -21.64 4.11 -9.45
N ASP A 303 -22.83 4.28 -8.87
CA ASP A 303 -23.34 3.36 -7.85
C ASP A 303 -23.46 1.90 -8.32
N ARG A 304 -23.49 1.67 -9.64
CA ARG A 304 -23.51 0.33 -10.24
C ARG A 304 -22.10 -0.21 -10.59
N THR A 305 -21.05 0.58 -10.43
CA THR A 305 -19.67 0.20 -10.78
C THR A 305 -18.90 -0.37 -9.59
N VAL A 306 -19.49 -0.41 -8.40
CA VAL A 306 -18.88 -0.92 -7.17
C VAL A 306 -18.33 -2.32 -7.36
N LYS A 307 -17.05 -2.50 -7.06
CA LYS A 307 -16.39 -3.81 -7.12
C LYS A 307 -17.00 -4.77 -6.09
N SER A 308 -17.33 -5.99 -6.53
CA SER A 308 -17.90 -7.00 -5.63
C SER A 308 -16.90 -7.42 -4.54
N ALA A 309 -17.39 -7.90 -3.39
CA ALA A 309 -16.58 -8.45 -2.30
C ALA A 309 -15.54 -9.47 -2.78
N ARG A 310 -15.93 -10.34 -3.75
CA ARG A 310 -15.01 -11.31 -4.37
C ARG A 310 -13.87 -10.64 -5.12
N ARG A 311 -14.14 -9.53 -5.84
CA ARG A 311 -13.12 -8.79 -6.57
C ARG A 311 -12.18 -8.05 -5.61
N LEU A 312 -12.73 -7.44 -4.56
CA LEU A 312 -11.96 -6.78 -3.50
C LEU A 312 -11.04 -7.78 -2.77
N PHE A 313 -11.56 -8.95 -2.39
CA PHE A 313 -10.74 -10.00 -1.80
C PHE A 313 -9.63 -10.50 -2.75
N LYS A 314 -9.89 -10.55 -4.06
CA LYS A 314 -8.85 -10.87 -5.05
C LYS A 314 -7.76 -9.78 -5.11
N LEU A 315 -8.14 -8.51 -4.98
CA LEU A 315 -7.17 -7.39 -4.88
C LEU A 315 -6.30 -7.55 -3.64
N TYR A 316 -6.90 -7.82 -2.47
CA TYR A 316 -6.16 -8.09 -1.23
C TYR A 316 -5.14 -9.23 -1.38
N LEU A 317 -5.55 -10.36 -1.96
CA LEU A 317 -4.64 -11.47 -2.22
C LEU A 317 -3.53 -11.13 -3.21
N GLY A 318 -3.79 -10.23 -4.16
CA GLY A 318 -2.83 -9.81 -5.19
C GLY A 318 -1.88 -8.70 -4.73
N SER A 319 -2.25 -7.92 -3.72
CA SER A 319 -1.44 -6.85 -3.12
C SER A 319 -0.79 -7.31 -1.82
N VAL A 320 -1.55 -7.40 -0.74
CA VAL A 320 -1.06 -7.83 0.59
C VAL A 320 -0.46 -9.22 0.53
N GLY A 321 -1.08 -10.14 -0.20
CA GLY A 321 -0.54 -11.50 -0.42
C GLY A 321 0.62 -11.57 -1.40
N ASN A 322 1.12 -10.43 -1.90
CA ASN A 322 2.26 -10.34 -2.80
C ASN A 322 3.27 -9.26 -2.39
N ASN A 323 3.51 -9.15 -1.09
CA ASN A 323 4.51 -8.25 -0.51
C ASN A 323 4.28 -6.76 -0.77
N CYS A 324 3.00 -6.33 -0.84
CA CYS A 324 2.60 -4.93 -0.99
C CYS A 324 1.65 -4.52 0.13
N THR A 325 1.44 -3.21 0.29
CA THR A 325 0.29 -2.68 1.02
C THR A 325 -0.91 -2.50 0.09
N LEU A 326 -2.10 -2.37 0.65
CA LEU A 326 -3.32 -2.06 -0.08
C LEU A 326 -3.95 -0.79 0.50
N LEU A 327 -4.02 0.25 -0.31
CA LEU A 327 -4.78 1.46 -0.06
C LEU A 327 -6.04 1.42 -0.94
N LEU A 328 -7.17 1.05 -0.34
CA LEU A 328 -8.45 0.94 -1.06
C LEU A 328 -9.26 2.21 -0.92
N ASN A 329 -9.46 2.93 -2.01
CA ASN A 329 -10.31 4.12 -1.99
C ASN A 329 -11.80 3.76 -1.86
N VAL A 330 -12.46 4.40 -0.89
CA VAL A 330 -13.87 4.22 -0.52
C VAL A 330 -14.50 5.60 -0.38
N PRO A 331 -14.90 6.24 -1.48
CA PRO A 331 -15.35 7.64 -1.44
C PRO A 331 -16.69 7.78 -0.73
N PRO A 332 -16.78 8.61 0.32
CA PRO A 332 -18.06 8.95 0.93
C PRO A 332 -18.96 9.75 -0.02
N THR A 333 -20.27 9.61 0.12
CA THR A 333 -21.26 10.31 -0.68
C THR A 333 -21.37 11.78 -0.28
N ASN A 334 -22.06 12.59 -1.09
CA ASN A 334 -22.42 13.97 -0.76
C ASN A 334 -23.41 14.09 0.44
N LYS A 335 -23.86 12.96 1.01
CA LYS A 335 -24.59 12.90 2.28
C LYS A 335 -23.67 12.65 3.48
N GLY A 336 -22.36 12.65 3.29
CA GLY A 336 -21.35 12.43 4.33
C GLY A 336 -21.32 11.02 4.89
N VAL A 337 -21.75 10.01 4.12
CA VAL A 337 -21.74 8.59 4.51
C VAL A 337 -21.14 7.73 3.41
N ILE A 338 -20.50 6.62 3.76
CA ILE A 338 -20.16 5.59 2.79
C ILE A 338 -21.44 4.95 2.27
N HIS A 339 -21.55 4.84 0.95
CA HIS A 339 -22.74 4.31 0.30
C HIS A 339 -23.03 2.85 0.71
N PRO A 340 -24.31 2.43 0.92
CA PRO A 340 -24.62 1.08 1.38
C PRO A 340 -24.06 -0.06 0.53
N ARG A 341 -23.95 0.13 -0.79
CA ARG A 341 -23.34 -0.87 -1.69
C ARG A 341 -21.85 -1.06 -1.44
N ASP A 342 -21.14 0.05 -1.18
CA ASP A 342 -19.71 0.02 -0.85
C ASP A 342 -19.51 -0.65 0.49
N ALA A 343 -20.29 -0.27 1.51
CA ALA A 343 -20.27 -0.87 2.84
C ALA A 343 -20.56 -2.39 2.79
N HIS A 344 -21.53 -2.81 1.97
CA HIS A 344 -21.83 -4.23 1.77
C HIS A 344 -20.67 -5.00 1.14
N ALA A 345 -20.05 -4.45 0.09
CA ALA A 345 -18.91 -5.07 -0.57
C ALA A 345 -17.68 -5.18 0.36
N LEU A 346 -17.41 -4.13 1.13
CA LEU A 346 -16.35 -4.08 2.14
C LEU A 346 -16.56 -5.11 3.27
N LYS A 347 -17.76 -5.18 3.81
CA LYS A 347 -18.13 -6.19 4.82
C LYS A 347 -17.88 -7.61 4.30
N GLY A 348 -18.31 -7.89 3.05
CA GLY A 348 -18.08 -9.18 2.42
C GLY A 348 -16.59 -9.48 2.17
N MET A 349 -15.79 -8.48 1.83
CA MET A 349 -14.32 -8.60 1.74
C MET A 349 -13.72 -8.97 3.09
N GLY A 350 -14.07 -8.22 4.15
CA GLY A 350 -13.57 -8.47 5.51
C GLY A 350 -13.96 -9.86 6.02
N GLN A 351 -15.18 -10.33 5.72
CA GLN A 351 -15.60 -11.70 6.03
C GLN A 351 -14.71 -12.73 5.30
N ALA A 352 -14.38 -12.49 4.03
CA ALA A 352 -13.51 -13.40 3.26
C ALA A 352 -12.07 -13.41 3.79
N ILE A 353 -11.55 -12.25 4.24
CA ILE A 353 -10.22 -12.15 4.87
C ILE A 353 -10.20 -12.94 6.19
N ARG A 354 -11.17 -12.72 7.08
CA ARG A 354 -11.27 -13.45 8.36
C ARG A 354 -11.41 -14.96 8.14
N LYS A 355 -12.33 -15.36 7.25
CA LYS A 355 -12.54 -16.78 6.95
C LYS A 355 -11.29 -17.48 6.40
N MET A 356 -10.39 -16.74 5.75
CA MET A 356 -9.14 -17.30 5.22
C MET A 356 -8.23 -17.83 6.34
N THR A 357 -8.26 -17.20 7.52
CA THR A 357 -7.39 -17.48 8.67
C THR A 357 -8.15 -18.03 9.88
N GLU A 358 -9.46 -18.26 9.77
CA GLU A 358 -10.33 -18.68 10.88
C GLU A 358 -10.00 -20.09 11.40
N HIS A 359 -9.63 -20.99 10.48
CA HIS A 359 -9.35 -22.38 10.79
C HIS A 359 -7.90 -22.74 10.40
N PRO A 360 -6.91 -22.41 11.25
CA PRO A 360 -5.54 -22.83 11.03
C PRO A 360 -5.43 -24.35 11.22
N ILE A 361 -4.80 -25.05 10.28
CA ILE A 361 -4.34 -26.41 10.47
C ILE A 361 -3.22 -26.37 11.50
N ILE A 362 -2.22 -25.51 11.23
CA ILE A 362 -1.11 -25.23 12.15
C ILE A 362 -0.40 -23.95 11.72
N THR A 363 0.24 -23.27 12.67
CA THR A 363 1.10 -22.11 12.46
C THR A 363 2.43 -22.29 13.19
N TYR A 364 3.51 -21.77 12.60
CA TYR A 364 4.86 -21.83 13.16
C TYR A 364 5.52 -20.46 13.11
N GLN A 365 6.22 -20.12 14.21
CA GLN A 365 7.24 -19.08 14.26
C GLN A 365 8.59 -19.78 14.07
N LEU A 366 9.39 -19.42 13.07
CA LEU A 366 10.56 -20.22 12.70
C LEU A 366 11.90 -19.56 13.04
N GLY A 367 12.11 -18.31 12.64
CA GLY A 367 13.41 -17.66 12.73
C GLY A 367 14.36 -18.05 11.58
N GLU A 368 15.66 -17.96 11.82
CA GLU A 368 16.69 -18.28 10.83
C GLU A 368 16.72 -19.77 10.52
N LEU A 369 16.70 -20.09 9.24
CA LEU A 369 16.78 -21.47 8.77
C LEU A 369 18.22 -21.96 8.83
N GLN A 370 18.43 -23.18 9.36
CA GLN A 370 19.78 -23.75 9.41
C GLN A 370 20.34 -24.01 8.00
N PRO A 371 21.59 -23.64 7.71
CA PRO A 371 22.16 -23.72 6.36
C PRO A 371 22.19 -25.13 5.75
N GLU A 372 22.20 -26.13 6.59
CA GLU A 372 22.31 -27.55 6.20
C GLU A 372 20.97 -28.13 5.71
N GLN A 373 19.85 -27.43 5.95
CA GLN A 373 18.53 -27.87 5.55
C GLN A 373 18.06 -27.05 4.35
N GLY A 374 18.20 -27.58 3.15
CA GLY A 374 17.63 -26.98 1.93
C GLY A 374 16.11 -26.92 1.92
N TYR A 375 15.43 -27.47 2.94
CA TYR A 375 13.99 -27.48 3.08
C TYR A 375 13.55 -27.70 4.54
N ILE A 376 12.29 -27.35 4.82
CA ILE A 376 11.61 -27.68 6.08
C ILE A 376 10.34 -28.45 5.76
N ASP A 377 10.11 -29.55 6.49
CA ASP A 377 8.86 -30.33 6.46
C ASP A 377 7.94 -29.92 7.60
N PHE A 378 6.69 -29.72 7.27
CA PHE A 378 5.60 -29.47 8.20
C PHE A 378 4.61 -30.62 8.04
N ASP A 379 4.65 -31.58 8.94
CA ASP A 379 3.70 -32.70 8.96
C ASP A 379 2.43 -32.30 9.73
N PHE A 380 1.29 -32.71 9.20
CA PHE A 380 -0.02 -32.53 9.84
C PHE A 380 -0.39 -33.80 10.57
N ASP A 381 -1.22 -33.67 11.61
CA ASP A 381 -1.71 -34.80 12.42
C ASP A 381 -2.59 -35.79 11.64
N SER A 382 -3.25 -35.27 10.61
CA SER A 382 -4.17 -36.03 9.76
C SER A 382 -4.21 -35.44 8.34
N VAL A 383 -5.05 -36.03 7.47
CA VAL A 383 -5.29 -35.48 6.12
C VAL A 383 -6.16 -34.24 6.22
N HIS A 384 -5.60 -33.09 5.87
CA HIS A 384 -6.29 -31.80 5.81
C HIS A 384 -6.51 -31.31 4.38
N LYS A 385 -7.57 -30.54 4.16
CA LYS A 385 -7.85 -29.86 2.89
C LYS A 385 -7.22 -28.48 2.85
N LEU A 386 -5.92 -28.42 2.58
CA LEU A 386 -5.16 -27.18 2.48
C LEU A 386 -5.71 -26.24 1.43
N LYS A 387 -6.07 -25.01 1.79
CA LYS A 387 -6.53 -23.94 0.87
C LYS A 387 -5.58 -22.77 0.80
N TYR A 388 -4.95 -22.40 1.93
CA TYR A 388 -4.03 -21.28 1.98
C TYR A 388 -2.74 -21.64 2.71
N VAL A 389 -1.63 -21.07 2.24
CA VAL A 389 -0.36 -20.99 2.98
C VAL A 389 0.01 -19.51 3.06
N ILE A 390 0.26 -19.02 4.26
CA ILE A 390 0.65 -17.64 4.53
C ILE A 390 2.05 -17.64 5.12
N LEU A 391 2.96 -16.85 4.54
CA LEU A 391 4.34 -16.74 4.98
C LEU A 391 4.73 -15.28 5.15
N SER A 392 5.65 -14.99 6.07
CA SER A 392 6.34 -13.71 6.22
C SER A 392 7.79 -13.92 6.62
N GLU A 393 8.68 -13.05 6.14
CA GLU A 393 10.06 -12.97 6.60
C GLU A 393 10.18 -12.07 7.84
N GLU A 394 11.24 -12.25 8.64
CA GLU A 394 11.64 -11.30 9.67
C GLU A 394 12.26 -10.07 9.01
N ILE A 395 11.43 -9.18 8.54
CA ILE A 395 11.82 -8.02 7.73
C ILE A 395 12.73 -7.03 8.46
N ARG A 396 12.73 -7.02 9.82
CA ARG A 396 13.67 -6.21 10.61
C ARG A 396 15.12 -6.58 10.36
N LYS A 397 15.34 -7.77 9.79
CA LYS A 397 16.64 -8.26 9.32
C LYS A 397 16.76 -8.23 7.79
N SER A 398 16.02 -7.36 7.12
CA SER A 398 15.93 -7.22 5.67
C SER A 398 15.12 -8.33 4.98
N GLN A 399 14.83 -8.11 3.71
CA GLN A 399 14.21 -9.09 2.82
C GLN A 399 15.30 -9.98 2.20
N ARG A 400 15.23 -11.29 2.40
CA ARG A 400 16.29 -12.23 2.02
C ARG A 400 15.87 -13.20 0.93
N VAL A 401 14.66 -13.76 0.99
CA VAL A 401 14.21 -14.81 0.05
C VAL A 401 13.92 -14.24 -1.34
N GLU A 402 14.51 -14.89 -2.36
CA GLU A 402 14.38 -14.50 -3.77
C GLU A 402 13.70 -15.59 -4.63
N ALA A 403 13.72 -16.84 -4.18
CA ALA A 403 12.98 -17.93 -4.80
C ALA A 403 12.67 -19.04 -3.82
N PHE A 404 11.44 -19.54 -3.84
CA PHE A 404 11.01 -20.66 -2.99
C PHE A 404 9.97 -21.53 -3.68
N GLU A 405 9.78 -22.74 -3.15
CA GLU A 405 8.75 -23.69 -3.58
C GLU A 405 7.99 -24.25 -2.38
N LEU A 406 6.72 -24.56 -2.58
CA LEU A 406 5.92 -25.34 -1.66
C LEU A 406 5.55 -26.67 -2.30
N TRP A 407 5.74 -27.76 -1.56
CA TRP A 407 5.43 -29.11 -1.97
C TRP A 407 4.47 -29.75 -0.97
N ALA A 408 3.36 -30.29 -1.39
CA ALA A 408 2.41 -31.01 -0.54
C ALA A 408 2.72 -32.50 -0.51
N LYS A 409 2.71 -33.10 0.69
CA LYS A 409 2.77 -34.54 0.94
C LYS A 409 1.36 -35.10 0.82
N LYS A 410 1.08 -35.78 -0.29
CA LYS A 410 -0.24 -36.38 -0.52
C LYS A 410 -0.53 -37.52 0.46
N PRO A 411 -1.82 -37.95 0.63
CA PRO A 411 -2.17 -39.11 1.47
C PRO A 411 -1.45 -40.41 1.10
N ASN A 412 -1.03 -40.56 -0.16
CA ASN A 412 -0.24 -41.72 -0.63
C ASN A 412 1.28 -41.55 -0.45
N GLY A 413 1.72 -40.55 0.33
CA GLY A 413 3.13 -40.25 0.61
C GLY A 413 3.88 -39.52 -0.51
N LYS A 414 3.30 -39.40 -1.71
CA LYS A 414 3.98 -38.72 -2.82
C LYS A 414 3.99 -37.21 -2.64
N MET A 415 5.15 -36.59 -2.92
CA MET A 415 5.29 -35.13 -2.92
C MET A 415 4.80 -34.54 -4.25
N LYS A 416 4.06 -33.43 -4.16
CA LYS A 416 3.60 -32.65 -5.31
C LYS A 416 3.92 -31.19 -5.11
N ARG A 417 4.64 -30.57 -6.05
CA ARG A 417 4.82 -29.10 -6.03
C ARG A 417 3.47 -28.42 -6.24
N ILE A 418 3.11 -27.56 -5.28
CA ILE A 418 1.84 -26.82 -5.27
C ILE A 418 2.04 -25.33 -5.59
N TYR A 419 3.27 -24.82 -5.39
CA TYR A 419 3.60 -23.43 -5.67
C TYR A 419 5.09 -23.27 -6.01
N LYS A 420 5.39 -22.30 -6.87
CA LYS A 420 6.74 -21.78 -7.14
C LYS A 420 6.64 -20.26 -7.09
N GLY A 421 7.33 -19.65 -6.14
CA GLY A 421 7.35 -18.22 -5.89
C GLY A 421 8.75 -17.62 -5.97
N THR A 422 8.78 -16.30 -5.89
CA THR A 422 10.02 -15.51 -5.82
C THR A 422 10.16 -14.92 -4.43
N VAL A 423 9.53 -13.80 -4.15
CA VAL A 423 9.65 -13.03 -2.91
C VAL A 423 8.64 -13.54 -1.87
N ILE A 424 9.06 -13.63 -0.60
CA ILE A 424 8.16 -13.75 0.56
C ILE A 424 7.91 -12.36 1.16
N GLY A 425 8.93 -11.73 1.71
CA GLY A 425 8.91 -10.38 2.26
C GLY A 425 7.95 -10.19 3.43
N MET A 426 7.26 -9.05 3.47
CA MET A 426 6.31 -8.69 4.54
C MET A 426 5.17 -9.70 4.68
N LYS A 427 4.60 -10.15 3.56
CA LYS A 427 3.53 -11.16 3.54
C LYS A 427 3.37 -11.81 2.17
N LYS A 428 3.32 -13.13 2.15
CA LYS A 428 2.99 -13.93 0.98
C LYS A 428 1.80 -14.84 1.27
N ILE A 429 0.74 -14.74 0.46
CA ILE A 429 -0.46 -15.57 0.56
C ILE A 429 -0.56 -16.46 -0.68
N VAL A 430 -0.37 -17.74 -0.48
CA VAL A 430 -0.53 -18.75 -1.54
C VAL A 430 -1.91 -19.38 -1.44
N ARG A 431 -2.75 -19.19 -2.46
CA ARG A 431 -4.10 -19.74 -2.52
C ARG A 431 -4.19 -20.95 -3.44
N LEU A 432 -4.67 -22.07 -2.95
CA LEU A 432 -5.01 -23.26 -3.69
C LEU A 432 -6.52 -23.26 -4.02
N ARG A 433 -6.88 -22.87 -5.25
CA ARG A 433 -8.29 -22.56 -5.64
C ARG A 433 -9.31 -23.65 -5.28
N ARG A 434 -8.94 -24.92 -5.42
CA ARG A 434 -9.82 -26.09 -5.12
C ARG A 434 -9.52 -26.73 -3.77
N GLY A 435 -8.47 -26.25 -3.07
CA GLY A 435 -7.87 -26.97 -1.96
C GLY A 435 -7.17 -28.25 -2.42
N LEU A 436 -6.34 -28.81 -1.56
CA LEU A 436 -5.64 -30.07 -1.81
C LEU A 436 -5.59 -30.89 -0.51
N ASN A 437 -6.05 -32.13 -0.55
CA ASN A 437 -5.88 -33.05 0.57
C ASN A 437 -4.41 -33.45 0.69
N CYS A 438 -3.81 -33.20 1.85
CA CYS A 438 -2.40 -33.49 2.14
C CYS A 438 -2.17 -33.79 3.62
N LEU A 439 -1.05 -34.50 3.89
CA LEU A 439 -0.54 -34.85 5.22
C LEU A 439 0.53 -33.89 5.72
N GLY A 440 0.88 -32.88 4.90
CA GLY A 440 1.93 -31.93 5.26
C GLY A 440 2.37 -31.10 4.06
N VAL A 441 3.26 -30.14 4.33
CA VAL A 441 3.86 -29.27 3.33
C VAL A 441 5.35 -29.18 3.56
N ARG A 442 6.14 -29.18 2.50
CA ARG A 442 7.57 -28.87 2.48
C ARG A 442 7.76 -27.46 1.91
N LEU A 443 8.43 -26.59 2.65
CA LEU A 443 9.00 -25.33 2.18
C LEU A 443 10.43 -25.59 1.70
N VAL A 444 10.72 -25.18 0.46
CA VAL A 444 12.07 -25.26 -0.12
C VAL A 444 12.49 -23.85 -0.51
N ILE A 445 13.56 -23.34 0.07
CA ILE A 445 14.17 -22.09 -0.37
C ILE A 445 15.15 -22.42 -1.49
N ARG A 446 14.98 -21.77 -2.65
CA ARG A 446 15.82 -21.99 -3.84
C ARG A 446 16.88 -20.94 -3.99
N GLN A 447 16.60 -19.73 -3.50
CA GLN A 447 17.51 -18.60 -3.60
C GLN A 447 17.23 -17.62 -2.49
N SER A 448 18.27 -17.12 -1.86
CA SER A 448 18.20 -16.10 -0.82
C SER A 448 19.47 -15.25 -0.84
N ARG A 449 19.38 -14.00 -0.42
CA ARG A 449 20.51 -13.05 -0.32
C ARG A 449 21.44 -13.37 0.84
N SER A 450 20.92 -14.02 1.85
CA SER A 450 21.62 -14.49 3.05
C SER A 450 20.83 -15.65 3.63
N THR A 451 21.21 -16.16 4.80
CA THR A 451 20.43 -17.17 5.56
C THR A 451 18.99 -16.71 5.65
N PRO A 452 18.02 -17.49 5.15
CA PRO A 452 16.61 -17.12 5.21
C PRO A 452 16.14 -16.99 6.66
N ASP A 453 15.34 -15.97 6.95
CA ASP A 453 14.74 -15.77 8.27
C ASP A 453 13.22 -15.65 8.09
N ILE A 454 12.50 -16.70 8.44
CA ILE A 454 11.05 -16.80 8.26
C ILE A 454 10.38 -16.51 9.60
N ALA A 455 9.73 -15.34 9.71
CA ALA A 455 9.03 -14.98 10.92
C ALA A 455 7.88 -15.94 11.20
N GLU A 456 7.05 -16.18 10.19
CA GLU A 456 5.86 -17.03 10.35
C GLU A 456 5.54 -17.82 9.09
N ILE A 457 5.04 -19.03 9.27
CA ILE A 457 4.31 -19.79 8.25
C ILE A 457 3.05 -20.40 8.85
N GLY A 458 1.91 -20.21 8.16
CA GLY A 458 0.62 -20.76 8.56
C GLY A 458 -0.05 -21.54 7.42
N PHE A 459 -0.75 -22.62 7.79
CA PHE A 459 -1.50 -23.48 6.87
C PHE A 459 -2.97 -23.45 7.26
N TYR A 460 -3.89 -23.29 6.27
CA TYR A 460 -5.32 -23.05 6.54
C TYR A 460 -6.22 -23.81 5.57
N GLU A 461 -7.40 -24.23 6.11
CA GLU A 461 -8.48 -24.86 5.35
C GLU A 461 -9.45 -23.89 4.67
#